data_95678e0113eb05b52e049c6b75713c19
#
_entry.id   95678e0113eb05b52e049c6b75713c19
#
_cell.length_a   1.000
_cell.length_b   1.000
_cell.length_c   1.000
_cell.angle_alpha   90.00
_cell.angle_beta   90.00
_cell.angle_gamma   90.00
#
_symmetry.space_group_name_H-M   'P 1'
#
loop_
_entity.id
_entity.type
_entity.pdbx_description
1 polymer ?
#
loop_
_entity_poly.entity_id
_entity_poly.type
_entity_poly.pdbx_seq_one_letter_code
_entity_poly.pdbx_strand_id
1 'polypeptide(L)'
;LFHKKEIVKKIYKDKSGTWTSSLGDNTKIFSKNIILATGNPTPKWPFAVNKAAITKNKNLVENPWNGNWIKLIHKNDNILLIGSGLTSLDCIASLKSIDHKGEIHVVSPSGKFPPANSKWERKKIPIWPYENNNRILPSNFLNFIKNYLPSKPVESSEWQSAWEELRQNINDNWKKLPDKGKLSFKKKLNSTWSRYRYRASPQSITDLTGFQKNQKLFMHKGKVKNIIQNKNTIILTIGDRKSINVDKIINCSGKGEDKLAKQI
;
A
#
# COMPACT_ATOMS: atom_id res chain seq x y z
N LEU A 1 -28.18 14.06 -9.95
CA LEU A 1 -27.04 14.02 -9.01
C LEU A 1 -26.86 15.40 -8.42
N PHE A 2 -26.92 15.53 -7.09
CA PHE A 2 -26.68 16.81 -6.41
C PHE A 2 -25.30 16.76 -5.78
N HIS A 3 -24.49 17.80 -6.00
CA HIS A 3 -23.20 17.98 -5.35
C HIS A 3 -23.29 19.18 -4.39
N LYS A 4 -23.06 18.94 -3.10
CA LYS A 4 -22.98 20.00 -2.09
C LYS A 4 -21.56 20.11 -1.59
N LYS A 5 -20.94 21.28 -1.76
CA LYS A 5 -19.55 21.54 -1.33
C LYS A 5 -19.55 21.95 0.15
N GLU A 6 -19.79 20.95 1.01
CA GLU A 6 -19.85 21.13 2.47
C GLU A 6 -19.17 19.99 3.19
N ILE A 7 -18.73 20.26 4.41
CA ILE A 7 -18.11 19.25 5.30
C ILE A 7 -19.22 18.55 6.06
N VAL A 8 -19.22 17.22 6.01
CA VAL A 8 -20.07 16.39 6.89
C VAL A 8 -19.45 16.37 8.30
N LYS A 9 -20.14 16.95 9.29
CA LYS A 9 -19.69 17.03 10.68
C LYS A 9 -20.08 15.80 11.50
N LYS A 10 -21.24 15.21 11.23
CA LYS A 10 -21.78 14.07 11.99
C LYS A 10 -22.64 13.20 11.11
N ILE A 11 -22.55 11.89 11.33
CA ILE A 11 -23.39 10.87 10.70
C ILE A 11 -23.95 10.01 11.83
N TYR A 12 -25.25 9.76 11.82
CA TYR A 12 -25.90 8.86 12.77
C TYR A 12 -27.11 8.19 12.12
N LYS A 13 -27.49 7.05 12.66
CA LYS A 13 -28.66 6.30 12.23
C LYS A 13 -29.73 6.42 13.30
N ASP A 14 -30.94 6.75 12.92
CA ASP A 14 -32.07 6.81 13.84
C ASP A 14 -32.70 5.42 14.11
N LYS A 15 -33.70 5.38 15.01
CA LYS A 15 -34.40 4.14 15.35
C LYS A 15 -35.21 3.56 14.18
N SER A 16 -35.58 4.37 13.18
CA SER A 16 -36.29 3.94 11.98
C SER A 16 -35.36 3.31 10.93
N GLY A 17 -34.04 3.37 11.15
CA GLY A 17 -33.05 2.88 10.21
C GLY A 17 -32.62 3.92 9.16
N THR A 18 -33.08 5.17 9.28
CA THR A 18 -32.72 6.27 8.39
C THR A 18 -31.41 6.91 8.85
N TRP A 19 -30.49 7.12 7.90
CA TRP A 19 -29.25 7.83 8.16
C TRP A 19 -29.44 9.34 8.03
N THR A 20 -28.91 10.07 9.00
CA THR A 20 -28.84 11.52 8.99
C THR A 20 -27.40 11.99 8.89
N SER A 21 -27.08 12.81 7.90
CA SER A 21 -25.80 13.48 7.76
C SER A 21 -25.97 14.97 8.06
N SER A 22 -25.30 15.46 9.10
CA SER A 22 -25.28 16.89 9.45
C SER A 22 -24.10 17.59 8.82
N LEU A 23 -24.32 18.65 8.07
CA LEU A 23 -23.33 19.40 7.33
C LEU A 23 -22.79 20.61 8.09
N GLY A 24 -21.75 21.22 7.59
CA GLY A 24 -21.09 22.40 8.14
C GLY A 24 -22.01 23.62 8.28
N ASP A 25 -22.92 23.79 7.34
CA ASP A 25 -23.96 24.83 7.27
C ASP A 25 -25.22 24.51 8.09
N ASN A 26 -25.17 23.49 8.98
CA ASN A 26 -26.28 22.95 9.76
C ASN A 26 -27.41 22.29 8.94
N THR A 27 -27.26 22.15 7.63
CA THR A 27 -28.20 21.37 6.81
C THR A 27 -28.14 19.89 7.24
N LYS A 28 -29.29 19.21 7.23
CA LYS A 28 -29.40 17.77 7.43
C LYS A 28 -29.82 17.08 6.14
N ILE A 29 -29.14 16.00 5.79
CA ILE A 29 -29.50 15.13 4.66
C ILE A 29 -29.91 13.78 5.20
N PHE A 30 -31.09 13.34 4.79
CA PHE A 30 -31.66 12.04 5.17
C PHE A 30 -31.46 11.04 4.02
N SER A 31 -31.02 9.82 4.33
CA SER A 31 -30.79 8.78 3.33
C SER A 31 -31.00 7.38 3.88
N LYS A 32 -31.34 6.44 3.01
CA LYS A 32 -31.41 5.00 3.36
C LYS A 32 -30.02 4.38 3.46
N ASN A 33 -29.08 4.85 2.65
CA ASN A 33 -27.72 4.33 2.58
C ASN A 33 -26.72 5.47 2.55
N ILE A 34 -25.53 5.24 3.10
CA ILE A 34 -24.39 6.16 3.03
C ILE A 34 -23.20 5.41 2.43
N ILE A 35 -22.53 6.06 1.48
CA ILE A 35 -21.26 5.59 0.93
C ILE A 35 -20.17 6.56 1.41
N LEU A 36 -19.21 6.03 2.18
CA LEU A 36 -18.05 6.78 2.62
C LEU A 36 -16.96 6.72 1.54
N ALA A 37 -16.73 7.84 0.86
CA ALA A 37 -15.72 7.98 -0.19
C ALA A 37 -14.68 9.05 0.21
N THR A 38 -14.12 8.93 1.41
CA THR A 38 -13.28 9.94 2.07
C THR A 38 -11.80 9.89 1.68
N GLY A 39 -11.45 9.07 0.70
CA GLY A 39 -10.07 8.89 0.26
C GLY A 39 -9.23 8.01 1.20
N ASN A 40 -7.92 8.05 1.03
CA ASN A 40 -7.01 7.31 1.87
C ASN A 40 -6.63 8.13 3.11
N PRO A 41 -6.65 7.54 4.31
CA PRO A 41 -6.10 8.20 5.50
C PRO A 41 -4.59 8.41 5.35
N THR A 42 -4.08 9.49 5.94
CA THR A 42 -2.66 9.83 5.92
C THR A 42 -1.81 8.62 6.36
N PRO A 43 -0.75 8.27 5.63
CA PRO A 43 0.13 7.17 5.99
C PRO A 43 0.72 7.37 7.39
N LYS A 44 0.89 6.27 8.12
CA LYS A 44 1.62 6.28 9.38
C LYS A 44 3.06 5.90 9.13
N TRP A 45 4.00 6.67 9.69
CA TRP A 45 5.41 6.30 9.62
C TRP A 45 5.65 4.93 10.28
N PRO A 46 6.42 4.02 9.66
CA PRO A 46 6.68 2.68 10.21
C PRO A 46 7.72 2.67 11.34
N PHE A 47 8.19 3.84 11.78
CA PHE A 47 9.13 4.06 12.88
C PHE A 47 8.72 5.32 13.66
N ALA A 48 9.30 5.49 14.85
CA ALA A 48 9.03 6.67 15.66
C ALA A 48 9.62 7.92 14.99
N VAL A 49 8.79 8.89 14.71
CA VAL A 49 9.19 10.22 14.19
C VAL A 49 8.56 11.29 15.05
N ASN A 50 9.32 12.29 15.40
CA ASN A 50 8.78 13.46 16.09
C ASN A 50 7.86 14.24 15.12
N LYS A 51 6.56 14.28 15.42
CA LYS A 51 5.55 14.91 14.56
C LYS A 51 5.84 16.40 14.32
N ALA A 52 6.34 17.11 15.32
CA ALA A 52 6.71 18.51 15.19
C ALA A 52 7.89 18.73 14.23
N ALA A 53 8.79 17.74 14.15
CA ALA A 53 9.88 17.76 13.18
C ALA A 53 9.41 17.48 11.75
N ILE A 54 8.40 16.60 11.57
CA ILE A 54 7.86 16.25 10.24
C ILE A 54 7.18 17.46 9.59
N THR A 55 6.29 18.14 10.31
CA THR A 55 5.48 19.25 9.76
C THR A 55 6.33 20.45 9.35
N LYS A 56 7.49 20.64 9.97
CA LYS A 56 8.44 21.72 9.64
C LYS A 56 9.50 21.30 8.63
N ASN A 57 9.64 20.00 8.36
CA ASN A 57 10.73 19.48 7.56
C ASN A 57 10.28 19.13 6.13
N LYS A 58 10.62 19.99 5.18
CA LYS A 58 10.36 19.81 3.74
C LYS A 58 11.05 18.59 3.12
N ASN A 59 11.94 17.93 3.86
CA ASN A 59 12.65 16.72 3.39
C ASN A 59 11.91 15.43 3.74
N LEU A 60 10.83 15.50 4.54
CA LEU A 60 10.01 14.36 4.94
C LEU A 60 8.61 14.49 4.35
N VAL A 61 8.30 13.64 3.38
CA VAL A 61 6.98 13.57 2.73
C VAL A 61 6.15 12.49 3.42
N GLU A 62 5.25 12.89 4.31
CA GLU A 62 4.38 11.95 5.03
C GLU A 62 3.27 11.40 4.12
N ASN A 63 2.64 12.26 3.31
CA ASN A 63 1.54 11.88 2.43
C ASN A 63 1.89 12.09 0.96
N PRO A 64 2.31 11.05 0.23
CA PRO A 64 2.66 11.16 -1.18
C PRO A 64 1.45 11.37 -2.10
N TRP A 65 0.23 11.07 -1.65
CA TRP A 65 -0.97 11.14 -2.50
C TRP A 65 -1.44 12.56 -2.79
N ASN A 66 -1.01 13.57 -2.02
CA ASN A 66 -1.37 14.97 -2.28
C ASN A 66 -0.63 15.58 -3.48
N GLY A 67 0.41 14.92 -4.00
CA GLY A 67 1.17 15.33 -5.18
C GLY A 67 2.05 16.59 -5.01
N ASN A 68 1.82 17.41 -3.98
CA ASN A 68 2.53 18.68 -3.81
C ASN A 68 4.04 18.52 -3.53
N TRP A 69 4.43 17.37 -3.02
CA TRP A 69 5.81 17.05 -2.71
C TRP A 69 6.73 17.08 -3.93
N ILE A 70 6.20 16.81 -5.13
CA ILE A 70 7.01 16.79 -6.36
C ILE A 70 7.64 18.15 -6.65
N LYS A 71 6.98 19.23 -6.25
CA LYS A 71 7.51 20.61 -6.38
C LYS A 71 8.68 20.91 -5.45
N LEU A 72 8.89 20.07 -4.44
CA LEU A 72 9.97 20.22 -3.44
C LEU A 72 11.19 19.36 -3.77
N ILE A 73 11.13 18.58 -4.86
CA ILE A 73 12.23 17.72 -5.27
C ILE A 73 13.14 18.45 -6.26
N HIS A 74 14.42 18.45 -5.96
CA HIS A 74 15.43 18.88 -6.91
C HIS A 74 15.86 17.72 -7.79
N LYS A 75 16.29 18.03 -9.01
CA LYS A 75 16.60 17.04 -10.04
C LYS A 75 17.64 16.00 -9.60
N ASN A 76 18.56 16.36 -8.75
CA ASN A 76 19.66 15.50 -8.29
C ASN A 76 19.52 15.04 -6.82
N ASP A 77 18.38 15.27 -6.19
CA ASP A 77 18.16 14.80 -4.81
C ASP A 77 18.26 13.27 -4.74
N ASN A 78 18.95 12.73 -3.77
CA ASN A 78 18.90 11.31 -3.43
C ASN A 78 17.64 11.05 -2.57
N ILE A 79 16.79 10.15 -3.02
CA ILE A 79 15.46 9.95 -2.45
C ILE A 79 15.32 8.56 -1.86
N LEU A 80 14.76 8.48 -0.65
CA LEU A 80 14.30 7.22 -0.07
C LEU A 80 12.78 7.07 -0.17
N LEU A 81 12.32 5.98 -0.75
CA LEU A 81 10.94 5.53 -0.69
C LEU A 81 10.81 4.44 0.37
N ILE A 82 9.94 4.65 1.36
CA ILE A 82 9.67 3.65 2.41
C ILE A 82 8.43 2.84 2.03
N GLY A 83 8.64 1.60 1.65
CA GLY A 83 7.64 0.71 1.07
C GLY A 83 7.90 0.49 -0.41
N SER A 84 7.54 -0.69 -0.91
CA SER A 84 7.70 -1.08 -2.31
C SER A 84 6.38 -1.49 -2.97
N GLY A 85 5.27 -0.91 -2.52
CA GLY A 85 3.93 -1.11 -3.08
C GLY A 85 3.66 -0.23 -4.32
N LEU A 86 2.39 -0.18 -4.76
CA LEU A 86 1.97 0.65 -5.89
C LEU A 86 2.27 2.14 -5.66
N THR A 87 2.08 2.64 -4.44
CA THR A 87 2.40 4.04 -4.09
C THR A 87 3.86 4.39 -4.39
N SER A 88 4.79 3.45 -4.16
CA SER A 88 6.20 3.65 -4.50
C SER A 88 6.42 3.71 -6.01
N LEU A 89 5.70 2.89 -6.78
CA LEU A 89 5.74 2.93 -8.24
C LEU A 89 5.14 4.24 -8.79
N ASP A 90 4.07 4.74 -8.18
CA ASP A 90 3.48 6.04 -8.54
C ASP A 90 4.47 7.20 -8.25
N CYS A 91 5.22 7.12 -7.15
CA CYS A 91 6.27 8.09 -6.86
C CYS A 91 7.42 8.00 -7.89
N ILE A 92 7.84 6.80 -8.29
CA ILE A 92 8.87 6.61 -9.32
C ILE A 92 8.42 7.19 -10.66
N ALA A 93 7.15 6.97 -11.06
CA ALA A 93 6.57 7.57 -12.26
C ALA A 93 6.55 9.09 -12.17
N SER A 94 6.19 9.64 -11.01
CA SER A 94 6.22 11.10 -10.77
C SER A 94 7.64 11.67 -10.86
N LEU A 95 8.64 10.98 -10.30
CA LEU A 95 10.04 11.37 -10.41
C LEU A 95 10.54 11.34 -11.87
N LYS A 96 10.11 10.33 -12.64
CA LYS A 96 10.40 10.27 -14.08
C LYS A 96 9.81 11.47 -14.82
N SER A 97 8.59 11.90 -14.49
CA SER A 97 7.91 13.01 -15.18
C SER A 97 8.63 14.35 -15.03
N ILE A 98 9.47 14.53 -14.00
CA ILE A 98 10.31 15.71 -13.80
C ILE A 98 11.77 15.50 -14.22
N ASP A 99 12.05 14.44 -14.97
CA ASP A 99 13.41 14.08 -15.43
C ASP A 99 14.44 14.00 -14.28
N HIS A 100 14.03 13.35 -13.16
CA HIS A 100 14.87 13.16 -11.99
C HIS A 100 16.14 12.35 -12.32
N LYS A 101 17.30 12.77 -11.81
CA LYS A 101 18.64 12.20 -12.09
C LYS A 101 19.34 11.64 -10.86
N GLY A 102 18.90 11.99 -9.67
CA GLY A 102 19.46 11.49 -8.41
C GLY A 102 19.19 10.00 -8.19
N GLU A 103 19.73 9.45 -7.13
CA GLU A 103 19.51 8.06 -6.75
C GLU A 103 18.16 7.88 -6.07
N ILE A 104 17.48 6.77 -6.38
CA ILE A 104 16.23 6.37 -5.75
C ILE A 104 16.50 5.09 -4.96
N HIS A 105 16.47 5.20 -3.65
CA HIS A 105 16.54 4.07 -2.73
C HIS A 105 15.14 3.65 -2.33
N VAL A 106 14.86 2.35 -2.33
CA VAL A 106 13.57 1.80 -1.88
C VAL A 106 13.83 0.80 -0.77
N VAL A 107 13.18 0.95 0.37
CA VAL A 107 13.30 0.01 1.48
C VAL A 107 11.96 -0.66 1.77
N SER A 108 11.96 -1.98 1.87
CA SER A 108 10.79 -2.74 2.30
C SER A 108 11.17 -4.08 2.94
N PRO A 109 10.35 -4.65 3.83
CA PRO A 109 10.61 -5.96 4.42
C PRO A 109 10.79 -7.08 3.40
N SER A 110 10.07 -7.02 2.27
CA SER A 110 10.17 -8.01 1.21
C SER A 110 11.37 -7.82 0.29
N GLY A 111 11.86 -6.59 0.12
CA GLY A 111 12.86 -6.22 -0.88
C GLY A 111 12.40 -6.47 -2.32
N LYS A 112 11.08 -6.42 -2.57
CA LYS A 112 10.50 -6.73 -3.89
C LYS A 112 9.32 -5.82 -4.18
N PHE A 113 9.20 -5.39 -5.43
CA PHE A 113 8.01 -4.72 -5.95
C PHE A 113 6.87 -5.70 -6.24
N PRO A 114 5.62 -5.23 -6.42
CA PRO A 114 4.55 -6.03 -6.98
C PRO A 114 4.92 -6.50 -8.39
N PRO A 115 4.51 -7.72 -8.79
CA PRO A 115 4.73 -8.21 -10.14
C PRO A 115 3.96 -7.38 -11.16
N ALA A 116 4.42 -7.40 -12.42
CA ALA A 116 3.71 -6.81 -13.53
C ALA A 116 2.34 -7.46 -13.72
N ASN A 117 1.35 -6.67 -14.13
CA ASN A 117 0.10 -7.22 -14.64
C ASN A 117 0.31 -7.69 -16.08
N SER A 118 -0.13 -8.89 -16.40
CA SER A 118 -0.11 -9.43 -17.76
C SER A 118 -1.51 -9.87 -18.18
N LYS A 119 -1.69 -10.22 -19.44
CA LYS A 119 -2.93 -10.82 -19.95
C LYS A 119 -3.15 -12.16 -19.26
N TRP A 120 -4.37 -12.44 -18.84
CA TRP A 120 -4.74 -13.69 -18.21
C TRP A 120 -6.15 -14.09 -18.60
N GLU A 121 -6.41 -15.39 -18.57
CA GLU A 121 -7.72 -15.98 -18.82
C GLU A 121 -8.26 -16.58 -17.54
N ARG A 122 -9.58 -16.58 -17.36
CA ARG A 122 -10.20 -17.15 -16.19
C ARG A 122 -10.04 -18.67 -16.19
N LYS A 123 -9.43 -19.20 -15.12
CA LYS A 123 -9.30 -20.64 -14.88
C LYS A 123 -10.02 -21.02 -13.59
N LYS A 124 -10.80 -22.10 -13.62
CA LYS A 124 -11.38 -22.66 -12.41
C LYS A 124 -10.29 -23.36 -11.61
N ILE A 125 -10.17 -23.02 -10.33
CA ILE A 125 -9.37 -23.76 -9.36
C ILE A 125 -10.30 -24.32 -8.28
N PRO A 126 -9.92 -25.43 -7.62
CA PRO A 126 -10.71 -25.95 -6.51
C PRO A 126 -10.96 -24.90 -5.45
N ILE A 127 -12.12 -24.96 -4.82
CA ILE A 127 -12.41 -24.18 -3.64
C ILE A 127 -11.34 -24.46 -2.60
N TRP A 128 -10.95 -23.46 -1.86
CA TRP A 128 -9.99 -23.49 -0.78
C TRP A 128 -10.09 -24.77 0.07
N PRO A 129 -8.98 -25.51 0.26
CA PRO A 129 -9.02 -26.75 1.02
C PRO A 129 -9.33 -26.47 2.49
N TYR A 130 -10.39 -27.09 2.98
CA TYR A 130 -10.72 -27.14 4.40
C TYR A 130 -10.19 -28.44 5.00
N GLU A 131 -9.55 -28.37 6.15
CA GLU A 131 -9.34 -29.51 7.02
C GLU A 131 -10.63 -29.87 7.77
N ASN A 132 -10.68 -31.08 8.36
CA ASN A 132 -11.85 -31.68 9.00
C ASN A 132 -12.63 -30.83 10.01
N ASN A 133 -12.12 -29.67 10.42
CA ASN A 133 -12.78 -28.72 11.33
C ASN A 133 -13.05 -27.34 10.70
N ASN A 134 -13.10 -27.22 9.39
CA ASN A 134 -13.30 -25.96 8.66
C ASN A 134 -12.31 -24.86 9.05
N ARG A 135 -11.08 -25.21 9.46
CA ARG A 135 -10.05 -24.26 9.84
C ARG A 135 -9.01 -24.12 8.72
N ILE A 136 -8.89 -22.93 8.18
CA ILE A 136 -7.78 -22.58 7.28
C ILE A 136 -6.66 -21.99 8.12
N LEU A 137 -5.54 -22.68 8.20
CA LEU A 137 -4.33 -22.16 8.82
C LEU A 137 -3.55 -21.30 7.80
N PRO A 138 -2.78 -20.29 8.25
CA PRO A 138 -1.92 -19.52 7.36
C PRO A 138 -0.91 -20.37 6.58
N SER A 139 -0.42 -21.47 7.18
CA SER A 139 0.43 -22.46 6.52
C SER A 139 -0.27 -23.14 5.33
N ASN A 140 -1.55 -23.47 5.49
CA ASN A 140 -2.34 -24.13 4.45
C ASN A 140 -2.60 -23.19 3.27
N PHE A 141 -2.80 -21.89 3.52
CA PHE A 141 -2.88 -20.90 2.45
C PHE A 141 -1.62 -20.87 1.59
N LEU A 142 -0.43 -20.82 2.22
CA LEU A 142 0.83 -20.86 1.47
C LEU A 142 1.03 -22.16 0.73
N ASN A 143 0.69 -23.30 1.36
CA ASN A 143 0.78 -24.61 0.72
C ASN A 143 -0.20 -24.74 -0.44
N PHE A 144 -1.43 -24.25 -0.28
CA PHE A 144 -2.42 -24.20 -1.34
C PHE A 144 -1.92 -23.41 -2.55
N ILE A 145 -1.39 -22.18 -2.32
CA ILE A 145 -0.80 -21.37 -3.39
C ILE A 145 0.31 -22.14 -4.10
N LYS A 146 1.22 -22.75 -3.35
CA LYS A 146 2.34 -23.53 -3.92
C LYS A 146 1.89 -24.74 -4.71
N ASN A 147 0.83 -25.39 -4.27
CA ASN A 147 0.33 -26.65 -4.87
C ASN A 147 -0.55 -26.39 -6.10
N TYR A 148 -1.33 -25.31 -6.12
CA TYR A 148 -2.30 -25.04 -7.18
C TYR A 148 -1.86 -23.95 -8.16
N LEU A 149 -0.90 -23.12 -7.81
CA LEU A 149 -0.34 -22.17 -8.77
C LEU A 149 0.62 -22.88 -9.72
N PRO A 150 0.60 -22.55 -11.00
CA PRO A 150 1.52 -23.17 -11.97
C PRO A 150 2.99 -22.86 -11.60
N SER A 151 3.89 -23.78 -11.95
CA SER A 151 5.34 -23.61 -11.78
C SER A 151 5.95 -22.62 -12.80
N LYS A 152 5.20 -21.61 -13.14
CA LYS A 152 5.56 -20.55 -14.06
C LYS A 152 5.99 -19.30 -13.31
N PRO A 153 6.75 -18.40 -13.93
CA PRO A 153 7.06 -17.11 -13.34
C PRO A 153 5.80 -16.35 -12.90
N VAL A 154 5.89 -15.59 -11.82
CA VAL A 154 4.75 -14.85 -11.26
C VAL A 154 4.17 -13.81 -12.22
N GLU A 155 4.94 -13.39 -13.21
CA GLU A 155 4.53 -12.51 -14.30
C GLU A 155 3.84 -13.26 -15.45
N SER A 156 3.85 -14.59 -15.45
CA SER A 156 3.21 -15.37 -16.51
C SER A 156 1.69 -15.28 -16.46
N SER A 157 1.04 -15.41 -17.62
CA SER A 157 -0.41 -15.40 -17.75
C SER A 157 -1.06 -16.53 -16.93
N GLU A 158 -0.45 -17.71 -16.95
CA GLU A 158 -0.95 -18.88 -16.23
C GLU A 158 -0.97 -18.67 -14.71
N TRP A 159 0.12 -18.10 -14.17
CA TRP A 159 0.19 -17.79 -12.76
C TRP A 159 -0.84 -16.74 -12.37
N GLN A 160 -0.97 -15.69 -13.16
CA GLN A 160 -1.90 -14.60 -12.89
C GLN A 160 -3.35 -15.05 -12.99
N SER A 161 -3.68 -15.92 -13.95
CA SER A 161 -5.01 -16.54 -14.05
C SER A 161 -5.38 -17.34 -12.79
N ALA A 162 -4.47 -18.20 -12.34
CA ALA A 162 -4.68 -19.03 -11.15
C ALA A 162 -4.80 -18.16 -9.89
N TRP A 163 -4.00 -17.09 -9.77
CA TRP A 163 -4.10 -16.14 -8.66
C TRP A 163 -5.43 -15.38 -8.66
N GLU A 164 -5.92 -14.94 -9.82
CA GLU A 164 -7.21 -14.23 -9.92
C GLU A 164 -8.39 -15.13 -9.56
N GLU A 165 -8.36 -16.38 -9.96
CA GLU A 165 -9.40 -17.34 -9.56
C GLU A 165 -9.41 -17.56 -8.05
N LEU A 166 -8.23 -17.70 -7.43
CA LEU A 166 -8.09 -17.76 -5.97
C LEU A 166 -8.67 -16.50 -5.31
N ARG A 167 -8.35 -15.31 -5.85
CA ARG A 167 -8.80 -14.03 -5.32
C ARG A 167 -10.32 -13.86 -5.36
N GLN A 168 -10.98 -14.35 -6.39
CA GLN A 168 -12.44 -14.27 -6.50
C GLN A 168 -13.15 -15.06 -5.40
N ASN A 169 -12.57 -16.18 -4.97
CA ASN A 169 -13.14 -17.05 -3.95
C ASN A 169 -12.72 -16.70 -2.51
N ILE A 170 -11.82 -15.72 -2.34
CA ILE A 170 -11.22 -15.43 -1.02
C ILE A 170 -12.22 -14.88 0.01
N ASN A 171 -13.23 -14.11 -0.43
CA ASN A 171 -14.18 -13.48 0.48
C ASN A 171 -15.03 -14.52 1.23
N ASP A 172 -15.48 -15.57 0.55
CA ASP A 172 -16.29 -16.62 1.17
C ASP A 172 -15.45 -17.48 2.11
N ASN A 173 -14.22 -17.76 1.73
CA ASN A 173 -13.26 -18.43 2.59
C ASN A 173 -12.91 -17.58 3.81
N TRP A 174 -12.75 -16.25 3.63
CA TRP A 174 -12.48 -15.33 4.73
C TRP A 174 -13.61 -15.27 5.77
N LYS A 175 -14.87 -15.30 5.33
CA LYS A 175 -16.03 -15.34 6.24
C LYS A 175 -16.00 -16.55 7.15
N LYS A 176 -15.58 -17.70 6.62
CA LYS A 176 -15.50 -18.98 7.34
C LYS A 176 -14.30 -19.08 8.30
N LEU A 177 -13.29 -18.22 8.16
CA LEU A 177 -12.12 -18.22 9.06
C LEU A 177 -12.51 -17.74 10.46
N PRO A 178 -12.12 -18.48 11.52
CA PRO A 178 -12.26 -18.00 12.89
C PRO A 178 -11.37 -16.76 13.13
N ASP A 179 -11.69 -15.93 14.12
CA ASP A 179 -10.98 -14.68 14.37
C ASP A 179 -9.48 -14.85 14.64
N LYS A 180 -9.10 -15.91 15.36
CA LYS A 180 -7.67 -16.27 15.54
C LYS A 180 -6.97 -16.53 14.20
N GLY A 181 -7.65 -17.20 13.27
CA GLY A 181 -7.15 -17.44 11.90
C GLY A 181 -6.99 -16.14 11.12
N LYS A 182 -7.99 -15.25 11.15
CA LYS A 182 -7.95 -13.92 10.52
C LYS A 182 -6.80 -13.07 11.04
N LEU A 183 -6.60 -13.05 12.36
CA LEU A 183 -5.48 -12.33 12.99
C LEU A 183 -4.12 -12.91 12.57
N SER A 184 -4.00 -14.23 12.56
CA SER A 184 -2.77 -14.92 12.14
C SER A 184 -2.46 -14.65 10.66
N PHE A 185 -3.48 -14.70 9.79
CA PHE A 185 -3.34 -14.35 8.38
C PHE A 185 -2.84 -12.90 8.20
N LYS A 186 -3.49 -11.95 8.88
CA LYS A 186 -3.08 -10.54 8.85
C LYS A 186 -1.63 -10.34 9.27
N LYS A 187 -1.17 -11.03 10.31
CA LYS A 187 0.20 -10.90 10.82
C LYS A 187 1.24 -11.54 9.90
N LYS A 188 0.95 -12.71 9.33
CA LYS A 188 1.95 -13.53 8.63
C LYS A 188 1.90 -13.43 7.11
N LEU A 189 0.72 -13.19 6.52
CA LEU A 189 0.50 -13.32 5.09
C LEU A 189 0.06 -12.03 4.40
N ASN A 190 -0.34 -11.00 5.15
CA ASN A 190 -0.90 -9.78 4.57
C ASN A 190 0.05 -9.10 3.56
N SER A 191 1.34 -9.05 3.84
CA SER A 191 2.32 -8.44 2.91
C SER A 191 2.48 -9.26 1.62
N THR A 192 2.51 -10.60 1.74
CA THR A 192 2.58 -11.52 0.58
C THR A 192 1.31 -11.42 -0.25
N TRP A 193 0.15 -11.47 0.41
CA TRP A 193 -1.15 -11.29 -0.23
C TRP A 193 -1.24 -9.96 -0.97
N SER A 194 -0.92 -8.84 -0.31
CA SER A 194 -1.00 -7.50 -0.90
C SER A 194 -0.09 -7.36 -2.12
N ARG A 195 1.13 -7.90 -2.06
CA ARG A 195 2.07 -7.86 -3.17
C ARG A 195 1.55 -8.57 -4.42
N TYR A 196 0.93 -9.73 -4.28
CA TYR A 196 0.40 -10.48 -5.41
C TYR A 196 -0.97 -9.98 -5.88
N ARG A 197 -1.76 -9.40 -4.97
CA ARG A 197 -3.07 -8.84 -5.29
C ARG A 197 -2.98 -7.55 -6.09
N TYR A 198 -2.04 -6.67 -5.73
CA TYR A 198 -1.86 -5.37 -6.32
C TYR A 198 -0.71 -5.40 -7.31
N ARG A 199 -1.00 -5.83 -8.55
CA ARG A 199 0.00 -5.91 -9.62
C ARG A 199 0.24 -4.53 -10.21
N ALA A 200 1.48 -4.32 -10.66
CA ALA A 200 1.91 -3.09 -11.28
C ALA A 200 1.40 -2.98 -12.72
N SER A 201 1.09 -1.77 -13.17
CA SER A 201 0.80 -1.53 -14.57
C SER A 201 2.07 -1.77 -15.44
N PRO A 202 1.91 -2.16 -16.72
CA PRO A 202 3.06 -2.28 -17.63
C PRO A 202 3.87 -0.98 -17.69
N GLN A 203 3.22 0.19 -17.69
CA GLN A 203 3.90 1.48 -17.70
C GLN A 203 4.76 1.68 -16.44
N SER A 204 4.24 1.38 -15.25
CA SER A 204 5.00 1.49 -14.00
C SER A 204 6.24 0.58 -13.99
N ILE A 205 6.15 -0.60 -14.60
CA ILE A 205 7.30 -1.51 -14.73
C ILE A 205 8.32 -0.95 -15.72
N THR A 206 7.88 -0.34 -16.83
CA THR A 206 8.77 0.33 -17.80
C THR A 206 9.54 1.45 -17.12
N ASP A 207 8.87 2.29 -16.32
CA ASP A 207 9.50 3.39 -15.60
C ASP A 207 10.52 2.90 -14.57
N LEU A 208 10.14 1.89 -13.79
CA LEU A 208 11.00 1.21 -12.82
C LEU A 208 12.26 0.65 -13.50
N THR A 209 12.07 -0.08 -14.61
CA THR A 209 13.17 -0.71 -15.36
C THR A 209 14.12 0.34 -15.95
N GLY A 210 13.60 1.50 -16.37
CA GLY A 210 14.40 2.62 -16.84
C GLY A 210 15.40 3.10 -15.79
N PHE A 211 14.96 3.34 -14.55
CA PHE A 211 15.86 3.72 -13.46
C PHE A 211 16.83 2.61 -13.07
N GLN A 212 16.40 1.33 -13.12
CA GLN A 212 17.27 0.18 -12.84
C GLN A 212 18.38 0.04 -13.87
N LYS A 213 18.08 0.12 -15.18
CA LYS A 213 19.05 0.05 -16.26
C LYS A 213 20.09 1.16 -16.17
N ASN A 214 19.69 2.34 -15.74
CA ASN A 214 20.56 3.49 -15.53
C ASN A 214 21.31 3.46 -14.20
N GLN A 215 21.22 2.37 -13.44
CA GLN A 215 21.84 2.21 -12.11
C GLN A 215 21.47 3.33 -11.13
N LYS A 216 20.24 3.84 -11.23
CA LYS A 216 19.70 4.92 -10.39
C LYS A 216 18.67 4.45 -9.37
N LEU A 217 18.30 3.16 -9.35
CA LEU A 217 17.34 2.59 -8.42
C LEU A 217 17.94 1.42 -7.64
N PHE A 218 17.91 1.56 -6.32
CA PHE A 218 18.50 0.61 -5.37
C PHE A 218 17.43 0.05 -4.43
N MET A 219 17.23 -1.28 -4.46
CA MET A 219 16.29 -1.96 -3.56
C MET A 219 17.01 -2.48 -2.31
N HIS A 220 16.48 -2.13 -1.16
CA HIS A 220 16.97 -2.59 0.15
C HIS A 220 15.93 -3.46 0.84
N LYS A 221 16.28 -4.70 1.12
CA LYS A 221 15.46 -5.59 1.95
C LYS A 221 15.72 -5.30 3.43
N GLY A 222 14.68 -4.89 4.16
CA GLY A 222 14.79 -4.58 5.58
C GLY A 222 13.79 -3.56 6.05
N LYS A 223 14.02 -3.03 7.25
CA LYS A 223 13.26 -1.93 7.86
C LYS A 223 14.22 -0.82 8.23
N VAL A 224 13.75 0.42 8.14
CA VAL A 224 14.48 1.57 8.70
C VAL A 224 14.48 1.44 10.23
N LYS A 225 15.66 1.45 10.83
CA LYS A 225 15.83 1.35 12.29
C LYS A 225 16.10 2.70 12.94
N ASN A 226 16.91 3.53 12.28
CA ASN A 226 17.31 4.81 12.82
C ASN A 226 17.38 5.86 11.71
N ILE A 227 17.06 7.08 12.08
CA ILE A 227 17.16 8.26 11.22
C ILE A 227 17.93 9.33 12.00
N ILE A 228 19.04 9.78 11.46
CA ILE A 228 19.82 10.90 11.96
C ILE A 228 19.73 12.00 10.92
N GLN A 229 19.21 13.15 11.32
CA GLN A 229 19.11 14.29 10.43
C GLN A 229 20.23 15.27 10.74
N ASN A 230 21.04 15.55 9.74
CA ASN A 230 21.97 16.69 9.71
C ASN A 230 21.33 17.83 8.93
N LYS A 231 21.92 19.03 8.96
CA LYS A 231 21.31 20.25 8.37
C LYS A 231 20.72 20.05 6.97
N ASN A 232 21.39 19.30 6.09
CA ASN A 232 20.99 19.14 4.68
C ASN A 232 20.85 17.68 4.22
N THR A 233 21.23 16.71 5.03
CA THR A 233 21.20 15.30 4.67
C THR A 233 20.55 14.46 5.76
N ILE A 234 19.98 13.34 5.36
CA ILE A 234 19.37 12.38 6.27
C ILE A 234 20.13 11.06 6.15
N ILE A 235 20.70 10.63 7.26
CA ILE A 235 21.40 9.35 7.38
C ILE A 235 20.42 8.32 7.93
N LEU A 236 20.23 7.22 7.21
CA LEU A 236 19.35 6.15 7.63
C LEU A 236 20.11 4.85 7.82
N THR A 237 19.75 4.12 8.87
CA THR A 237 20.22 2.76 9.08
C THR A 237 19.14 1.77 8.68
N ILE A 238 19.46 0.87 7.74
CA ILE A 238 18.57 -0.20 7.27
C ILE A 238 19.08 -1.53 7.82
N GLY A 239 18.22 -2.22 8.59
CA GLY A 239 18.64 -3.43 9.32
C GLY A 239 19.77 -3.11 10.30
N ASP A 240 20.76 -3.99 10.40
CA ASP A 240 21.81 -3.89 11.43
C ASP A 240 23.13 -3.23 10.95
N ARG A 241 23.29 -3.02 9.63
CA ARG A 241 24.63 -2.68 9.11
C ARG A 241 24.69 -1.69 7.95
N LYS A 242 23.58 -1.36 7.29
CA LYS A 242 23.64 -0.51 6.09
C LYS A 242 23.17 0.90 6.40
N SER A 243 24.07 1.88 6.27
CA SER A 243 23.72 3.30 6.30
C SER A 243 23.67 3.85 4.88
N ILE A 244 22.67 4.67 4.60
CA ILE A 244 22.52 5.42 3.36
C ILE A 244 22.27 6.88 3.67
N ASN A 245 22.76 7.77 2.79
CA ASN A 245 22.54 9.19 2.85
C ASN A 245 21.53 9.59 1.79
N VAL A 246 20.50 10.35 2.18
CA VAL A 246 19.48 10.84 1.26
C VAL A 246 19.09 12.28 1.59
N ASP A 247 18.55 12.98 0.61
CA ASP A 247 18.07 14.35 0.75
C ASP A 247 16.58 14.39 1.12
N LYS A 248 15.82 13.42 0.64
CA LYS A 248 14.36 13.34 0.86
C LYS A 248 13.91 11.93 1.24
N ILE A 249 12.88 11.85 2.07
CA ILE A 249 12.19 10.60 2.41
C ILE A 249 10.72 10.72 2.08
N ILE A 250 10.19 9.75 1.33
CA ILE A 250 8.77 9.67 0.96
C ILE A 250 8.16 8.42 1.59
N ASN A 251 7.09 8.61 2.36
CA ASN A 251 6.41 7.52 3.05
C ASN A 251 5.43 6.80 2.13
N CYS A 252 5.87 5.71 1.51
CA CYS A 252 5.09 4.81 0.68
C CYS A 252 4.64 3.53 1.41
N SER A 253 4.64 3.52 2.75
CA SER A 253 4.32 2.33 3.57
C SER A 253 2.84 1.90 3.53
N GLY A 254 2.00 2.64 2.85
CA GLY A 254 0.58 2.38 2.68
C GLY A 254 -0.30 3.29 3.56
N LYS A 255 -1.60 3.10 3.45
CA LYS A 255 -2.59 3.91 4.19
C LYS A 255 -2.45 3.72 5.70
N GLY A 256 -2.65 4.79 6.44
CA GLY A 256 -2.73 4.80 7.88
C GLY A 256 -4.05 4.21 8.41
N GLU A 257 -4.30 4.42 9.67
CA GLU A 257 -5.53 3.98 10.32
C GLU A 257 -6.70 4.90 9.94
N ASP A 258 -7.78 4.32 9.46
CA ASP A 258 -9.02 5.05 9.18
C ASP A 258 -9.76 5.31 10.49
N LYS A 259 -9.54 6.49 11.06
CA LYS A 259 -10.18 6.90 12.31
C LYS A 259 -11.68 7.14 12.13
N LEU A 260 -12.10 7.58 10.93
CA LEU A 260 -13.51 7.84 10.63
C LEU A 260 -14.30 6.54 10.59
N ALA A 261 -13.79 5.52 9.91
CA ALA A 261 -14.43 4.20 9.86
C ALA A 261 -14.54 3.50 11.22
N LYS A 262 -13.78 3.95 12.23
CA LYS A 262 -13.88 3.43 13.61
C LYS A 262 -14.93 4.14 14.47
N GLN A 263 -15.42 5.29 14.02
CA GLN A 263 -16.39 6.11 14.76
C GLN A 263 -17.83 5.84 14.32
N ILE A 264 -18.00 5.10 13.25
CA ILE A 264 -19.28 4.70 12.66
C ILE A 264 -19.54 3.21 12.91
#